data_48280c15aa6f38d64034ffa3097f8782
#
_entry.id   48280c15aa6f38d64034ffa3097f8782
#
_cell.length_a   1.000
_cell.length_b   1.000
_cell.length_c   1.000
_cell.angle_alpha   90.00
_cell.angle_beta   90.00
_cell.angle_gamma   90.00
#
_symmetry.space_group_name_H-M   'P 1'
#
loop_
_entity.id
_entity.type
_entity.pdbx_description
1 polymer ?
#
loop_
_entity_poly.entity_id
_entity_poly.type
_entity_poly.pdbx_seq_one_letter_code
_entity_poly.pdbx_strand_id
1 'polypeptide(L)'
;MSEAIKNETTEMAVASGYSAIANMDFLAEAMNDDCAGLDFKFDRIKIPSGGMTAFEVPSEDGESSDLVKEIEAVILYSHPANSYYTEAYKGGSNPPDCGSFDGITGTGTPGGICKNCPFNQFGSGEGKSKACKNRRMLYLLRENEIFPLTLNLPT
;
A
#
# COMPACT_ATOMS: atom_id res chain seq x y z
N MET A 1 -20.58 -16.88 21.24
CA MET A 1 -19.30 -17.18 20.57
C MET A 1 -18.63 -15.93 19.97
N SER A 2 -19.34 -15.02 19.34
CA SER A 2 -18.73 -13.85 18.68
C SER A 2 -18.05 -12.84 19.63
N GLU A 3 -18.63 -12.57 20.80
CA GLU A 3 -18.07 -11.59 21.76
C GLU A 3 -16.84 -12.11 22.52
N ALA A 4 -16.82 -13.37 22.88
CA ALA A 4 -15.67 -13.96 23.57
C ALA A 4 -14.41 -13.97 22.67
N ILE A 5 -14.56 -14.30 21.39
CA ILE A 5 -13.45 -14.30 20.42
C ILE A 5 -12.95 -12.86 20.18
N LYS A 6 -13.84 -11.88 20.11
CA LYS A 6 -13.45 -10.47 19.99
C LYS A 6 -12.65 -9.99 21.19
N ASN A 7 -13.05 -10.34 22.39
CA ASN A 7 -12.33 -9.94 23.61
C ASN A 7 -10.93 -10.55 23.70
N GLU A 8 -10.77 -11.84 23.41
CA GLU A 8 -9.44 -12.49 23.41
C GLU A 8 -8.50 -11.88 22.36
N THR A 9 -9.00 -11.60 21.15
CA THR A 9 -8.20 -10.97 20.10
C THR A 9 -7.78 -9.56 20.50
N THR A 10 -8.66 -8.80 21.14
CA THR A 10 -8.39 -7.45 21.64
C THR A 10 -7.32 -7.46 22.73
N GLU A 11 -7.44 -8.35 23.71
CA GLU A 11 -6.45 -8.47 24.79
C GLU A 11 -5.07 -8.89 24.28
N MET A 12 -5.00 -9.83 23.34
CA MET A 12 -3.74 -10.25 22.71
C MET A 12 -3.10 -9.11 21.89
N ALA A 13 -3.89 -8.35 21.14
CA ALA A 13 -3.40 -7.23 20.35
C ALA A 13 -2.81 -6.12 21.23
N VAL A 14 -3.46 -5.80 22.34
CA VAL A 14 -2.96 -4.80 23.32
C VAL A 14 -1.67 -5.30 23.99
N ALA A 15 -1.63 -6.56 24.40
CA ALA A 15 -0.47 -7.16 25.08
C ALA A 15 0.77 -7.25 24.16
N SER A 16 0.58 -7.35 22.85
CA SER A 16 1.66 -7.44 21.86
C SER A 16 2.05 -6.09 21.20
N GLY A 17 1.59 -4.97 21.75
CA GLY A 17 1.93 -3.62 21.21
C GLY A 17 1.12 -3.19 19.99
N TYR A 18 0.08 -3.92 19.62
CA TYR A 18 -0.80 -3.60 18.48
C TYR A 18 -2.16 -3.09 18.95
N SER A 19 -2.18 -2.15 19.89
CA SER A 19 -3.41 -1.60 20.47
C SER A 19 -4.34 -0.92 19.44
N ALA A 20 -3.80 -0.44 18.32
CA ALA A 20 -4.59 0.13 17.24
C ALA A 20 -5.56 -0.90 16.63
N ILE A 21 -5.20 -2.19 16.60
CA ILE A 21 -6.06 -3.26 16.08
C ILE A 21 -7.30 -3.46 16.96
N ALA A 22 -7.18 -3.21 18.27
CA ALA A 22 -8.29 -3.32 19.21
C ALA A 22 -9.40 -2.30 18.97
N ASN A 23 -9.08 -1.19 18.31
CA ASN A 23 -9.98 -0.07 18.04
C ASN A 23 -10.24 0.15 16.54
N MET A 24 -10.14 -0.89 15.73
CA MET A 24 -10.26 -0.80 14.26
C MET A 24 -11.58 -0.16 13.79
N ASP A 25 -12.69 -0.45 14.45
CA ASP A 25 -13.99 0.12 14.08
C ASP A 25 -14.01 1.63 14.33
N PHE A 26 -13.49 2.09 15.45
CA PHE A 26 -13.34 3.51 15.77
C PHE A 26 -12.33 4.19 14.83
N LEU A 27 -11.22 3.52 14.53
CA LEU A 27 -10.21 4.06 13.63
C LEU A 27 -10.75 4.21 12.21
N ALA A 28 -11.52 3.23 11.72
CA ALA A 28 -12.15 3.28 10.41
C ALA A 28 -13.20 4.40 10.31
N GLU A 29 -13.99 4.61 11.37
CA GLU A 29 -14.98 5.68 11.45
C GLU A 29 -14.31 7.05 11.50
N ALA A 30 -13.30 7.23 12.36
CA ALA A 30 -12.53 8.48 12.47
C ALA A 30 -11.80 8.80 11.16
N MET A 31 -11.23 7.80 10.49
CA MET A 31 -10.59 7.98 9.19
C MET A 31 -11.57 8.38 8.09
N ASN A 32 -12.77 7.85 8.09
CA ASN A 32 -13.80 8.25 7.12
C ASN A 32 -14.29 9.69 7.35
N ASP A 33 -14.44 10.11 8.59
CA ASP A 33 -14.90 11.44 8.94
C ASP A 33 -13.81 12.50 8.75
N ASP A 34 -12.59 12.24 9.20
CA ASP A 34 -11.47 13.19 9.13
C ASP A 34 -10.83 13.23 7.74
N CYS A 35 -10.93 12.16 6.95
CA CYS A 35 -10.39 12.10 5.59
C CYS A 35 -11.39 12.53 4.51
N ALA A 36 -12.63 12.85 4.85
CA ALA A 36 -13.62 13.37 3.92
C ALA A 36 -13.17 14.73 3.35
N GLY A 37 -12.54 14.70 2.19
CA GLY A 37 -12.03 15.89 1.50
C GLY A 37 -10.54 16.19 1.73
N LEU A 38 -9.82 15.34 2.43
CA LEU A 38 -8.36 15.41 2.56
C LEU A 38 -7.71 14.32 1.71
N ASP A 39 -6.62 14.67 1.02
CA ASP A 39 -5.71 13.70 0.35
C ASP A 39 -4.86 13.02 1.44
N PHE A 40 -5.49 12.17 2.27
CA PHE A 40 -4.77 11.44 3.30
C PHE A 40 -3.90 10.35 2.64
N LYS A 41 -2.60 10.49 2.78
CA LYS A 41 -1.63 9.50 2.29
C LYS A 41 -0.91 8.89 3.46
N PHE A 42 -1.05 7.57 3.62
CA PHE A 42 -0.19 6.84 4.53
C PHE A 42 1.27 6.89 4.04
N ASP A 43 2.17 6.99 4.97
CA ASP A 43 3.60 6.93 4.69
C ASP A 43 3.98 5.63 4.00
N ARG A 44 4.95 5.73 3.12
CA ARG A 44 5.30 4.64 2.23
C ARG A 44 6.69 4.10 2.51
N ILE A 45 6.76 2.78 2.67
CA ILE A 45 8.02 2.05 2.68
C ILE A 45 8.54 1.94 1.24
N LYS A 46 9.80 2.34 1.02
CA LYS A 46 10.46 2.18 -0.27
C LYS A 46 11.19 0.84 -0.32
N ILE A 47 10.95 0.11 -1.39
CA ILE A 47 11.63 -1.16 -1.67
C ILE A 47 13.05 -0.88 -2.13
N PRO A 48 14.04 -1.71 -1.73
CA PRO A 48 15.40 -1.60 -2.22
C PRO A 48 15.45 -1.59 -3.76
N SER A 49 16.21 -0.67 -4.32
CA SER A 49 16.42 -0.53 -5.75
C SER A 49 17.87 -0.11 -6.05
N GLY A 50 18.32 -0.31 -7.28
CA GLY A 50 19.64 0.16 -7.69
C GLY A 50 20.83 -0.46 -6.93
N GLY A 51 20.71 -1.71 -6.49
CA GLY A 51 21.77 -2.41 -5.74
C GLY A 51 21.73 -2.20 -4.21
N MET A 52 20.77 -1.44 -3.69
CA MET A 52 20.53 -1.35 -2.25
C MET A 52 19.89 -2.65 -1.73
N THR A 53 20.23 -3.02 -0.49
CA THR A 53 19.73 -4.24 0.18
C THR A 53 18.88 -3.95 1.41
N ALA A 54 18.49 -2.69 1.61
CA ALA A 54 17.70 -2.25 2.76
C ALA A 54 16.45 -1.50 2.31
N PHE A 55 15.36 -1.68 3.05
CA PHE A 55 14.15 -0.89 2.90
C PHE A 55 14.37 0.50 3.50
N GLU A 56 13.81 1.51 2.86
CA GLU A 56 13.73 2.85 3.42
C GLU A 56 12.36 3.01 4.07
N VAL A 57 12.34 3.13 5.39
CA VAL A 57 11.13 3.22 6.21
C VAL A 57 11.05 4.61 6.80
N PRO A 58 9.92 5.32 6.67
CA PRO A 58 9.72 6.61 7.32
C PRO A 58 9.94 6.51 8.82
N SER A 59 10.68 7.47 9.38
CA SER A 59 10.89 7.60 10.82
C SER A 59 9.69 8.26 11.48
N GLU A 60 9.55 8.10 12.80
CA GLU A 60 8.44 8.65 13.57
C GLU A 60 8.34 10.19 13.52
N ASP A 61 9.44 10.87 13.22
CA ASP A 61 9.48 12.32 13.06
C ASP A 61 8.86 12.83 11.75
N GLY A 62 8.60 11.92 10.78
CA GLY A 62 8.06 12.24 9.46
C GLY A 62 9.02 12.99 8.52
N GLU A 63 10.20 13.38 8.99
CA GLU A 63 11.19 14.16 8.22
C GLU A 63 12.35 13.32 7.72
N SER A 64 12.62 12.20 8.37
CA SER A 64 13.73 11.29 8.04
C SER A 64 13.25 9.91 7.63
N SER A 65 14.18 9.07 7.19
CA SER A 65 13.91 7.68 6.85
C SER A 65 15.03 6.80 7.38
N ASP A 66 14.66 5.66 7.92
CA ASP A 66 15.58 4.64 8.41
C ASP A 66 15.82 3.56 7.36
N LEU A 67 17.06 3.09 7.27
CA LEU A 67 17.41 1.96 6.42
C LEU A 67 17.40 0.67 7.25
N VAL A 68 16.44 -0.20 6.96
CA VAL A 68 16.25 -1.47 7.66
C VAL A 68 16.32 -2.65 6.69
N LYS A 69 16.90 -3.76 7.12
CA LYS A 69 16.99 -4.98 6.31
C LYS A 69 15.75 -5.86 6.43
N GLU A 70 15.05 -5.76 7.53
CA GLU A 70 13.88 -6.55 7.87
C GLU A 70 12.80 -5.63 8.43
N ILE A 71 11.55 -5.95 8.16
CA ILE A 71 10.38 -5.23 8.66
C ILE A 71 9.48 -6.24 9.34
N GLU A 72 9.24 -6.05 10.63
CA GLU A 72 8.27 -6.82 11.38
C GLU A 72 6.99 -5.99 11.53
N ALA A 73 5.89 -6.53 11.03
CA ALA A 73 4.61 -5.82 11.03
C ALA A 73 3.44 -6.77 10.81
N VAL A 74 2.25 -6.35 11.21
CA VAL A 74 1.00 -7.04 10.90
C VAL A 74 0.41 -6.48 9.61
N ILE A 75 0.01 -7.36 8.70
CA ILE A 75 -0.72 -6.98 7.49
C ILE A 75 -2.18 -6.76 7.85
N LEU A 76 -2.62 -5.51 7.88
CA LEU A 76 -4.02 -5.17 8.15
C LEU A 76 -4.90 -5.41 6.94
N TYR A 77 -4.40 -5.05 5.76
CA TYR A 77 -5.15 -5.14 4.51
C TYR A 77 -4.20 -5.27 3.32
N SER A 78 -4.68 -5.88 2.24
CA SER A 78 -3.97 -5.90 0.98
C SER A 78 -4.92 -5.89 -0.21
N HIS A 79 -4.55 -5.18 -1.27
CA HIS A 79 -5.30 -5.20 -2.52
C HIS A 79 -4.36 -5.14 -3.74
N PRO A 80 -4.80 -5.67 -4.90
CA PRO A 80 -4.08 -5.46 -6.14
C PRO A 80 -4.18 -3.98 -6.54
N ALA A 81 -3.15 -3.48 -7.22
CA ALA A 81 -3.13 -2.16 -7.80
C ALA A 81 -2.39 -2.20 -9.13
N ASN A 82 -2.89 -1.48 -10.12
CA ASN A 82 -2.25 -1.38 -11.42
C ASN A 82 -1.93 0.07 -11.73
N SER A 83 -0.81 0.29 -12.40
CA SER A 83 -0.41 1.61 -12.86
C SER A 83 0.23 1.55 -14.23
N TYR A 84 -0.22 2.41 -15.12
CA TYR A 84 0.32 2.56 -16.46
C TYR A 84 0.84 3.98 -16.65
N TYR A 85 2.02 4.09 -17.24
CA TYR A 85 2.67 5.34 -17.60
C TYR A 85 3.05 5.28 -19.08
N THR A 86 2.65 6.29 -19.83
CA THR A 86 2.99 6.42 -21.26
C THR A 86 4.47 6.76 -21.43
N GLU A 87 4.99 7.58 -20.54
CA GLU A 87 6.37 8.01 -20.55
C GLU A 87 7.20 7.30 -19.46
N ALA A 88 8.47 7.08 -19.76
CA ALA A 88 9.42 6.59 -18.76
C ALA A 88 9.55 7.59 -17.61
N TYR A 89 9.79 7.07 -16.40
CA TYR A 89 9.99 7.90 -15.22
C TYR A 89 11.17 8.84 -15.39
N LYS A 90 10.93 10.12 -15.26
CA LYS A 90 11.92 11.20 -15.41
C LYS A 90 12.26 11.90 -14.09
N GLY A 91 11.83 11.34 -12.97
CA GLY A 91 11.93 11.95 -11.64
C GLY A 91 10.67 12.71 -11.25
N GLY A 92 10.53 12.98 -9.93
CA GLY A 92 9.35 13.68 -9.38
C GLY A 92 8.19 12.75 -9.05
N SER A 93 7.04 13.35 -8.76
CA SER A 93 5.81 12.66 -8.36
C SER A 93 4.76 12.79 -9.46
N ASN A 94 4.93 12.06 -10.56
CA ASN A 94 3.93 12.05 -11.61
C ASN A 94 2.87 10.99 -11.32
N PRO A 95 1.58 11.34 -11.34
CA PRO A 95 0.51 10.35 -11.26
C PRO A 95 0.56 9.43 -12.51
N PRO A 96 0.07 8.19 -12.40
CA PRO A 96 -0.05 7.33 -13.58
C PRO A 96 -1.09 7.87 -14.54
N ASP A 97 -0.88 7.67 -15.85
CA ASP A 97 -1.87 8.01 -16.88
C ASP A 97 -3.14 7.16 -16.74
N CYS A 98 -2.98 5.92 -16.32
CA CYS A 98 -4.07 5.02 -15.92
C CYS A 98 -3.73 4.31 -14.61
N GLY A 99 -4.63 4.36 -13.65
CA GLY A 99 -4.50 3.71 -12.34
C GLY A 99 -5.69 2.84 -12.00
N SER A 100 -5.46 1.79 -11.24
CA SER A 100 -6.51 0.93 -10.69
C SER A 100 -6.15 0.55 -9.24
N PHE A 101 -7.06 0.79 -8.31
CA PHE A 101 -6.89 0.44 -6.91
C PHE A 101 -7.49 -0.93 -6.53
N ASP A 102 -8.22 -1.55 -7.45
CA ASP A 102 -8.83 -2.88 -7.28
C ASP A 102 -8.21 -3.94 -8.20
N GLY A 103 -7.34 -3.52 -9.13
CA GLY A 103 -6.79 -4.38 -10.17
C GLY A 103 -7.80 -4.79 -11.25
N ILE A 104 -9.05 -4.31 -11.18
CA ILE A 104 -10.16 -4.69 -12.05
C ILE A 104 -10.53 -3.56 -12.99
N THR A 105 -10.77 -2.37 -12.45
CA THR A 105 -11.21 -1.21 -13.23
C THR A 105 -10.16 -0.11 -13.20
N GLY A 106 -9.69 0.30 -14.36
CA GLY A 106 -8.74 1.40 -14.53
C GLY A 106 -9.45 2.73 -14.75
N THR A 107 -8.92 3.77 -14.10
CA THR A 107 -9.32 5.18 -14.28
C THR A 107 -8.20 5.94 -14.96
N GLY A 108 -8.53 6.84 -15.88
CA GLY A 108 -7.58 7.59 -16.68
C GLY A 108 -7.52 7.10 -18.12
N THR A 109 -6.34 7.16 -18.76
CA THR A 109 -6.15 6.76 -20.16
C THR A 109 -5.21 5.55 -20.24
N PRO A 110 -5.65 4.40 -20.76
CA PRO A 110 -6.89 4.14 -21.52
C PRO A 110 -8.14 3.92 -20.66
N GLY A 111 -8.03 3.63 -19.37
CA GLY A 111 -9.17 3.31 -18.51
C GLY A 111 -9.81 1.95 -18.81
N GLY A 112 -10.97 1.68 -18.19
CA GLY A 112 -11.78 0.49 -18.45
C GLY A 112 -11.32 -0.78 -17.71
N ILE A 113 -11.72 -1.95 -18.22
CA ILE A 113 -11.46 -3.24 -17.55
C ILE A 113 -10.00 -3.67 -17.72
N CYS A 114 -9.25 -3.76 -16.64
CA CYS A 114 -7.82 -4.09 -16.61
C CYS A 114 -7.48 -5.44 -17.27
N LYS A 115 -8.35 -6.45 -17.11
CA LYS A 115 -8.15 -7.78 -17.70
C LYS A 115 -8.11 -7.73 -19.23
N ASN A 116 -8.89 -6.85 -19.86
CA ASN A 116 -9.01 -6.73 -21.31
C ASN A 116 -8.09 -5.63 -21.87
N CYS A 117 -7.39 -4.88 -21.02
CA CYS A 117 -6.54 -3.77 -21.43
C CYS A 117 -5.33 -4.29 -22.23
N PRO A 118 -5.05 -3.74 -23.43
CA PRO A 118 -3.91 -4.16 -24.24
C PRO A 118 -2.55 -3.92 -23.54
N PHE A 119 -2.45 -2.89 -22.71
CA PHE A 119 -1.23 -2.58 -21.95
C PHE A 119 -1.02 -3.49 -20.74
N ASN A 120 -2.03 -4.25 -20.33
CA ASN A 120 -1.96 -5.24 -19.26
C ASN A 120 -1.75 -6.67 -19.78
N GLN A 121 -1.32 -6.82 -21.01
CA GLN A 121 -0.98 -8.12 -21.62
C GLN A 121 0.55 -8.28 -21.67
N PHE A 122 1.03 -9.52 -21.55
CA PHE A 122 2.45 -9.80 -21.73
C PHE A 122 2.89 -9.48 -23.18
N GLY A 123 4.04 -8.85 -23.30
CA GLY A 123 4.57 -8.37 -24.58
C GLY A 123 4.13 -6.95 -24.96
N SER A 124 3.31 -6.29 -24.14
CA SER A 124 2.93 -4.88 -24.36
C SER A 124 3.99 -3.89 -23.87
N GLY A 125 4.92 -4.31 -23.05
CA GLY A 125 6.04 -3.52 -22.54
C GLY A 125 7.36 -3.92 -23.17
N GLU A 126 8.47 -3.49 -22.57
CA GLU A 126 9.80 -3.88 -23.03
C GLU A 126 10.02 -5.39 -22.91
N GLY A 127 10.50 -6.00 -23.99
CA GLY A 127 10.72 -7.43 -24.11
C GLY A 127 9.40 -8.22 -24.00
N LYS A 128 9.29 -9.09 -23.01
CA LYS A 128 8.08 -9.89 -22.75
C LYS A 128 7.25 -9.35 -21.58
N SER A 129 7.58 -8.16 -21.07
CA SER A 129 6.89 -7.59 -19.91
C SER A 129 5.53 -6.98 -20.28
N LYS A 130 4.77 -6.60 -19.25
CA LYS A 130 3.57 -5.77 -19.41
C LYS A 130 3.95 -4.29 -19.30
N ALA A 131 3.37 -3.45 -20.14
CA ALA A 131 3.50 -2.00 -20.00
C ALA A 131 2.81 -1.49 -18.73
N CYS A 132 1.63 -2.03 -18.42
CA CYS A 132 0.96 -1.78 -17.14
C CYS A 132 1.66 -2.54 -16.01
N LYS A 133 2.04 -1.83 -14.96
CA LYS A 133 2.72 -2.41 -13.80
C LYS A 133 1.67 -2.93 -12.82
N ASN A 134 1.63 -4.25 -12.66
CA ASN A 134 0.79 -4.89 -11.67
C ASN A 134 1.53 -4.91 -10.32
N ARG A 135 0.84 -4.60 -9.26
CA ARG A 135 1.39 -4.46 -7.92
C ARG A 135 0.40 -4.98 -6.89
N ARG A 136 0.89 -5.30 -5.71
CA ARG A 136 0.07 -5.53 -4.53
C ARG A 136 0.42 -4.49 -3.48
N MET A 137 -0.59 -3.72 -3.08
CA MET A 137 -0.48 -2.76 -2.00
C MET A 137 -0.74 -3.49 -0.68
N LEU A 138 0.16 -3.35 0.28
CA LEU A 138 0.02 -3.84 1.64
C LEU A 138 -0.09 -2.65 2.59
N TYR A 139 -0.94 -2.78 3.60
CA TYR A 139 -1.04 -1.87 4.74
C TYR A 139 -0.47 -2.60 5.95
N LEU A 140 0.65 -2.11 6.45
CA LEU A 140 1.48 -2.74 7.47
C LEU A 140 1.44 -1.92 8.74
N LEU A 141 1.04 -2.52 9.85
CA LEU A 141 1.12 -1.90 11.16
C LEU A 141 2.30 -2.47 11.93
N ARG A 142 3.23 -1.61 12.31
CA ARG A 142 4.35 -1.96 13.18
C ARG A 142 3.92 -1.91 14.66
N GLU A 143 4.71 -2.56 15.50
CA GLU A 143 4.51 -2.52 16.94
C GLU A 143 4.55 -1.08 17.47
N ASN A 144 3.63 -0.74 18.38
CA ASN A 144 3.45 0.57 18.99
C ASN A 144 3.08 1.73 18.03
N GLU A 145 2.80 1.46 16.77
CA GLU A 145 2.28 2.45 15.82
C GLU A 145 0.74 2.49 15.82
N ILE A 146 0.21 3.66 15.51
CA ILE A 146 -1.25 3.88 15.40
C ILE A 146 -1.68 3.83 13.92
N PHE A 147 -0.86 4.38 13.03
CA PHE A 147 -1.15 4.43 11.61
C PHE A 147 -0.34 3.40 10.83
N PRO A 148 -0.96 2.72 9.85
CA PRO A 148 -0.25 1.77 9.02
C PRO A 148 0.68 2.48 8.02
N LEU A 149 1.76 1.82 7.68
CA LEU A 149 2.61 2.15 6.55
C LEU A 149 2.14 1.39 5.30
N THR A 150 2.36 1.96 4.14
CA THR A 150 2.06 1.28 2.87
C THR A 150 3.31 0.70 2.24
N LEU A 151 3.20 -0.52 1.72
CA LEU A 151 4.25 -1.19 0.96
C LEU A 151 3.69 -1.67 -0.38
N ASN A 152 4.34 -1.30 -1.46
CA ASN A 152 3.90 -1.60 -2.80
C ASN A 152 4.82 -2.64 -3.44
N LEU A 153 4.38 -3.88 -3.50
CA LEU A 153 5.14 -5.01 -4.05
C LEU A 153 4.85 -5.21 -5.53
N PRO A 154 5.87 -5.37 -6.38
CA PRO A 154 5.68 -5.82 -7.75
C PRO A 154 5.15 -7.27 -7.77
N THR A 155 4.25 -7.59 -8.69
CA THR A 155 3.68 -8.93 -8.88
C THR A 155 3.94 -9.45 -10.27
#